data_051eb1f227c0342df2a983ed03c48f0b
#
_entry.id   051eb1f227c0342df2a983ed03c48f0b
#
_cell.length_a   1.000
_cell.length_b   1.000
_cell.length_c   1.000
_cell.angle_alpha   90.00
_cell.angle_beta   90.00
_cell.angle_gamma   90.00
#
_symmetry.space_group_name_H-M   'P 1'
#
loop_
_entity.id
_entity.type
_entity.pdbx_description
1 polymer ?
#
loop_
_entity_poly.entity_id
_entity_poly.type
_entity_poly.pdbx_seq_one_letter_code
_entity_poly.pdbx_strand_id
1 'polypeptide(L)'
;SSAASDVYKRQVLAKRIIPCLDIKDGQTVKGTNFVNLRQAGDPVELGRAYSEQGADELVFLDITASHEGRKTFTELVKRIAANINIPFTVGGGINELSDVDRLLNAGADKISINSSAIRNPQLIDDIAKNFGSQVCVLAVDAKQTENGWKCYLNGGRIETDKELLAWTKEAQERGAGEILFTSMNHDGVKTGYANEALASLADQLSIPVLSLIHI
;
A
#
# COMPACT_ATOMS: atom_id res chain seq x y z
N SER A 1 -6.17 34.48 -24.35
CA SER A 1 -5.39 33.83 -23.26
C SER A 1 -6.27 33.08 -22.24
N SER A 2 -7.62 33.21 -22.24
CA SER A 2 -8.49 32.49 -21.32
C SER A 2 -8.76 31.01 -21.75
N ALA A 3 -8.83 30.74 -23.05
CA ALA A 3 -9.14 29.41 -23.56
C ALA A 3 -8.05 28.33 -23.25
N ALA A 4 -6.78 28.73 -23.19
CA ALA A 4 -5.70 27.81 -22.87
C ALA A 4 -5.73 27.39 -21.38
N SER A 5 -6.16 28.29 -20.47
CA SER A 5 -6.27 27.98 -19.05
C SER A 5 -7.44 27.02 -18.73
N ASP A 6 -8.51 27.05 -19.54
CA ASP A 6 -9.67 26.18 -19.36
C ASP A 6 -9.45 24.76 -19.89
N VAL A 7 -8.56 24.59 -20.87
CA VAL A 7 -8.17 23.26 -21.37
C VAL A 7 -7.34 22.51 -20.32
N TYR A 8 -6.45 23.21 -19.59
CA TYR A 8 -5.68 22.59 -18.51
C TYR A 8 -6.53 22.21 -17.29
N LYS A 9 -7.63 22.93 -17.02
CA LYS A 9 -8.56 22.62 -15.93
C LYS A 9 -9.47 21.40 -16.20
N ARG A 10 -9.53 20.90 -17.44
CA ARG A 10 -10.33 19.75 -17.85
C ARG A 10 -9.55 18.48 -18.11
N GLN A 11 -8.26 18.45 -17.83
CA GLN A 11 -7.53 17.18 -17.85
C GLN A 11 -8.01 16.33 -16.68
N VAL A 12 -8.86 15.36 -16.98
CA VAL A 12 -9.19 14.27 -16.06
C VAL A 12 -7.87 13.55 -15.82
N LEU A 13 -7.31 13.65 -14.61
CA LEU A 13 -6.15 12.88 -14.20
C LEU A 13 -6.47 11.41 -14.43
N ALA A 14 -5.70 10.75 -15.28
CA ALA A 14 -5.85 9.32 -15.51
C ALA A 14 -5.66 8.57 -14.18
N LYS A 15 -6.49 7.56 -13.93
CA LYS A 15 -6.33 6.70 -12.76
C LYS A 15 -5.15 5.78 -12.99
N ARG A 16 -4.31 5.59 -11.96
CA ARG A 16 -3.23 4.61 -11.98
C ARG A 16 -3.78 3.20 -11.77
N ILE A 17 -3.28 2.24 -12.53
CA ILE A 17 -3.55 0.81 -12.33
C ILE A 17 -2.30 0.21 -11.70
N ILE A 18 -2.44 -0.27 -10.48
CA ILE A 18 -1.35 -0.69 -9.61
C ILE A 18 -1.58 -2.13 -9.16
N PRO A 19 -1.06 -3.14 -9.85
CA PRO A 19 -1.12 -4.52 -9.38
C PRO A 19 -0.43 -4.66 -8.02
N CYS A 20 -1.10 -5.37 -7.09
CA CYS A 20 -0.58 -5.69 -5.77
C CYS A 20 -0.36 -7.20 -5.64
N LEU A 21 0.84 -7.59 -5.21
CA LEU A 21 1.26 -8.97 -5.06
C LEU A 21 1.59 -9.27 -3.60
N ASP A 22 0.86 -10.22 -3.01
CA ASP A 22 1.18 -10.75 -1.70
C ASP A 22 2.32 -11.76 -1.81
N ILE A 23 3.36 -11.56 -1.01
CA ILE A 23 4.56 -12.40 -0.99
C ILE A 23 4.60 -13.21 0.30
N LYS A 24 4.76 -14.52 0.17
CA LYS A 24 5.01 -15.41 1.29
C LYS A 24 6.18 -16.34 0.95
N ASP A 25 7.17 -16.37 1.84
CA ASP A 25 8.38 -17.20 1.68
C ASP A 25 9.05 -17.01 0.29
N GLY A 26 9.07 -15.77 -0.21
CA GLY A 26 9.69 -15.40 -1.49
C GLY A 26 8.88 -15.74 -2.74
N GLN A 27 7.65 -16.21 -2.60
CA GLN A 27 6.74 -16.53 -3.71
C GLN A 27 5.48 -15.67 -3.67
N THR A 28 4.97 -15.32 -4.85
CA THR A 28 3.65 -14.69 -4.92
C THR A 28 2.57 -15.70 -4.56
N VAL A 29 1.68 -15.28 -3.68
CA VAL A 29 0.55 -16.09 -3.25
C VAL A 29 -0.77 -15.35 -3.48
N LYS A 30 -1.85 -16.11 -3.60
CA LYS A 30 -3.21 -15.57 -3.59
C LYS A 30 -4.13 -16.42 -2.75
N GLY A 31 -5.10 -15.77 -2.11
CA GLY A 31 -6.12 -16.41 -1.30
C GLY A 31 -7.29 -15.46 -1.07
N THR A 32 -8.40 -15.96 -0.56
CA THR A 32 -9.52 -15.14 -0.13
C THR A 32 -9.40 -14.90 1.36
N ASN A 33 -9.47 -13.65 1.81
CA ASN A 33 -9.33 -13.26 3.23
C ASN A 33 -8.08 -13.86 3.91
N PHE A 34 -6.95 -13.91 3.19
CA PHE A 34 -5.67 -14.47 3.67
C PHE A 34 -5.70 -15.94 4.10
N VAL A 35 -6.73 -16.70 3.68
CA VAL A 35 -6.84 -18.15 3.94
C VAL A 35 -6.73 -18.94 2.64
N ASN A 36 -6.37 -20.23 2.75
CA ASN A 36 -6.18 -21.13 1.61
C ASN A 36 -5.23 -20.57 0.55
N LEU A 37 -4.10 -20.00 1.00
CA LEU A 37 -3.10 -19.43 0.13
C LEU A 37 -2.54 -20.49 -0.83
N ARG A 38 -2.52 -20.15 -2.12
CA ARG A 38 -1.90 -20.94 -3.19
C ARG A 38 -0.84 -20.11 -3.90
N GLN A 39 0.21 -20.73 -4.37
CA GLN A 39 1.22 -20.07 -5.17
C GLN A 39 0.62 -19.54 -6.48
N ALA A 40 1.01 -18.32 -6.85
CA ALA A 40 0.56 -17.66 -8.08
C ALA A 40 1.73 -17.47 -9.08
N GLY A 41 2.98 -17.62 -8.65
CA GLY A 41 4.17 -17.51 -9.50
C GLY A 41 5.36 -16.83 -8.84
N ASP A 42 6.44 -16.70 -9.59
CA ASP A 42 7.62 -15.94 -9.17
C ASP A 42 7.32 -14.44 -9.19
N PRO A 43 7.58 -13.69 -8.10
CA PRO A 43 7.27 -12.26 -8.03
C PRO A 43 8.00 -11.41 -9.07
N VAL A 44 9.22 -11.78 -9.46
CA VAL A 44 10.02 -11.04 -10.46
C VAL A 44 9.39 -11.20 -11.84
N GLU A 45 9.03 -12.41 -12.23
CA GLU A 45 8.41 -12.68 -13.53
C GLU A 45 7.02 -12.03 -13.63
N LEU A 46 6.22 -12.09 -12.55
CA LEU A 46 4.92 -11.42 -12.52
C LEU A 46 5.07 -9.90 -12.57
N GLY A 47 6.02 -9.33 -11.82
CA GLY A 47 6.30 -7.90 -11.83
C GLY A 47 6.71 -7.42 -13.23
N ARG A 48 7.59 -8.17 -13.90
CA ARG A 48 7.98 -7.88 -15.28
C ARG A 48 6.79 -7.94 -16.23
N ALA A 49 5.99 -9.01 -16.16
CA ALA A 49 4.82 -9.16 -17.00
C ALA A 49 3.81 -8.02 -16.85
N TYR A 50 3.52 -7.58 -15.63
CA TYR A 50 2.64 -6.44 -15.38
C TYR A 50 3.24 -5.13 -15.88
N SER A 51 4.54 -4.91 -15.71
CA SER A 51 5.24 -3.74 -16.26
C SER A 51 5.16 -3.69 -17.79
N GLU A 52 5.40 -4.82 -18.48
CA GLU A 52 5.28 -4.95 -19.94
C GLU A 52 3.83 -4.77 -20.43
N GLN A 53 2.83 -5.12 -19.62
CA GLN A 53 1.41 -4.92 -19.92
C GLN A 53 0.93 -3.50 -19.67
N GLY A 54 1.79 -2.60 -19.17
CA GLY A 54 1.49 -1.18 -18.99
C GLY A 54 0.89 -0.82 -17.64
N ALA A 55 1.20 -1.58 -16.59
CA ALA A 55 0.93 -1.14 -15.21
C ALA A 55 1.69 0.15 -14.91
N ASP A 56 1.06 1.07 -14.16
CA ASP A 56 1.66 2.35 -13.82
C ASP A 56 2.67 2.23 -12.67
N GLU A 57 2.38 1.37 -11.71
CA GLU A 57 3.20 1.06 -10.53
C GLU A 57 2.94 -0.38 -10.08
N LEU A 58 3.74 -0.89 -9.16
CA LEU A 58 3.51 -2.19 -8.50
C LEU A 58 3.57 -2.05 -6.99
N VAL A 59 2.89 -2.96 -6.29
CA VAL A 59 2.98 -3.11 -4.82
C VAL A 59 3.33 -4.56 -4.50
N PHE A 60 4.32 -4.76 -3.62
CA PHE A 60 4.70 -6.07 -3.10
C PHE A 60 4.56 -6.06 -1.57
N LEU A 61 3.69 -6.89 -1.03
CA LEU A 61 3.42 -6.98 0.39
C LEU A 61 3.94 -8.30 0.95
N ASP A 62 4.99 -8.24 1.78
CA ASP A 62 5.48 -9.42 2.49
C ASP A 62 4.53 -9.75 3.65
N ILE A 63 3.83 -10.86 3.51
CA ILE A 63 2.95 -11.41 4.54
C ILE A 63 3.62 -12.50 5.38
N THR A 64 4.94 -12.67 5.24
CA THR A 64 5.75 -13.65 5.99
C THR A 64 5.97 -13.16 7.42
N ALA A 65 5.67 -14.00 8.40
CA ALA A 65 5.72 -13.59 9.82
C ALA A 65 7.12 -13.71 10.48
N SER A 66 8.16 -14.18 9.77
CA SER A 66 9.45 -14.54 10.39
C SER A 66 10.57 -13.53 10.17
N HIS A 67 11.53 -13.49 11.10
CA HIS A 67 12.74 -12.65 10.99
C HIS A 67 13.67 -13.08 9.83
N GLU A 68 13.75 -14.36 9.51
CA GLU A 68 14.51 -14.88 8.37
C GLU A 68 13.89 -14.46 7.03
N GLY A 69 12.56 -14.35 6.97
CA GLY A 69 11.82 -13.85 5.80
C GLY A 69 12.23 -12.44 5.39
N ARG A 70 12.58 -11.56 6.32
CA ARG A 70 13.00 -10.18 6.02
C ARG A 70 14.28 -10.09 5.18
N LYS A 71 15.27 -10.96 5.44
CA LYS A 71 16.49 -11.00 4.62
C LYS A 71 16.18 -11.51 3.22
N THR A 72 15.41 -12.58 3.13
CA THR A 72 14.94 -13.16 1.85
C THR A 72 14.15 -12.14 1.05
N PHE A 73 13.27 -11.37 1.71
CA PHE A 73 12.47 -10.33 1.07
C PHE A 73 13.34 -9.17 0.54
N THR A 74 14.38 -8.73 1.27
CA THR A 74 15.33 -7.71 0.80
C THR A 74 16.06 -8.15 -0.47
N GLU A 75 16.51 -9.39 -0.54
CA GLU A 75 17.15 -9.93 -1.76
C GLU A 75 16.14 -10.06 -2.92
N LEU A 76 14.89 -10.38 -2.62
CA LEU A 76 13.83 -10.37 -3.63
C LEU A 76 13.58 -8.96 -4.18
N VAL A 77 13.55 -7.93 -3.31
CA VAL A 77 13.39 -6.51 -3.72
C VAL A 77 14.49 -6.10 -4.69
N LYS A 78 15.76 -6.47 -4.44
CA LYS A 78 16.87 -6.22 -5.38
C LYS A 78 16.65 -6.88 -6.74
N ARG A 79 16.17 -8.13 -6.74
CA ARG A 79 15.86 -8.84 -7.98
C ARG A 79 14.71 -8.17 -8.75
N ILE A 80 13.68 -7.70 -8.06
CA ILE A 80 12.56 -6.96 -8.65
C ILE A 80 13.09 -5.67 -9.28
N ALA A 81 13.81 -4.84 -8.52
CA ALA A 81 14.39 -3.58 -8.97
C ALA A 81 15.25 -3.71 -10.23
N ALA A 82 15.98 -4.83 -10.36
CA ALA A 82 16.81 -5.10 -11.53
C ALA A 82 16.02 -5.51 -12.80
N ASN A 83 14.72 -5.82 -12.68
CA ASN A 83 13.92 -6.42 -13.74
C ASN A 83 12.67 -5.63 -14.16
N ILE A 84 12.34 -4.52 -13.47
CA ILE A 84 11.21 -3.66 -13.80
C ILE A 84 11.66 -2.22 -13.99
N ASN A 85 10.90 -1.46 -14.79
CA ASN A 85 11.21 -0.05 -15.14
C ASN A 85 10.13 0.93 -14.63
N ILE A 86 9.16 0.45 -13.87
CA ILE A 86 8.09 1.26 -13.26
C ILE A 86 8.29 1.35 -11.76
N PRO A 87 7.82 2.41 -11.10
CA PRO A 87 7.92 2.54 -9.65
C PRO A 87 7.25 1.39 -8.91
N PHE A 88 7.80 1.03 -7.76
CA PHE A 88 7.16 0.03 -6.92
C PHE A 88 7.27 0.32 -5.42
N THR A 89 6.22 -0.05 -4.73
CA THR A 89 6.09 0.04 -3.28
C THR A 89 6.32 -1.32 -2.65
N VAL A 90 7.02 -1.38 -1.54
CA VAL A 90 7.16 -2.59 -0.73
C VAL A 90 6.58 -2.38 0.65
N GLY A 91 5.94 -3.41 1.20
CA GLY A 91 5.36 -3.41 2.54
C GLY A 91 5.48 -4.75 3.23
N GLY A 92 5.11 -4.78 4.51
CA GLY A 92 5.17 -5.97 5.35
C GLY A 92 6.42 -6.03 6.23
N GLY A 93 6.23 -6.30 7.51
CA GLY A 93 7.32 -6.51 8.47
C GLY A 93 8.21 -5.30 8.79
N ILE A 94 7.86 -4.11 8.36
CA ILE A 94 8.63 -2.87 8.54
C ILE A 94 8.26 -2.25 9.89
N ASN A 95 9.23 -2.11 10.80
CA ASN A 95 8.99 -1.65 12.16
C ASN A 95 9.87 -0.45 12.57
N GLU A 96 10.97 -0.21 11.87
CA GLU A 96 11.95 0.82 12.22
C GLU A 96 12.61 1.44 10.98
N LEU A 97 13.29 2.58 11.14
CA LEU A 97 13.95 3.28 10.03
C LEU A 97 15.01 2.46 9.33
N SER A 98 15.69 1.56 10.04
CA SER A 98 16.70 0.67 9.45
C SER A 98 16.09 -0.32 8.46
N ASP A 99 14.83 -0.74 8.67
CA ASP A 99 14.08 -1.54 7.70
C ASP A 99 13.80 -0.74 6.43
N VAL A 100 13.38 0.54 6.61
CA VAL A 100 13.09 1.46 5.50
C VAL A 100 14.35 1.71 4.67
N ASP A 101 15.45 2.11 5.31
CA ASP A 101 16.73 2.36 4.64
C ASP A 101 17.21 1.14 3.85
N ARG A 102 17.11 -0.05 4.43
CA ARG A 102 17.49 -1.32 3.78
C ARG A 102 16.68 -1.59 2.51
N LEU A 103 15.37 -1.36 2.53
CA LEU A 103 14.48 -1.62 1.40
C LEU A 103 14.62 -0.56 0.29
N LEU A 104 14.82 0.70 0.65
CA LEU A 104 15.12 1.77 -0.32
C LEU A 104 16.48 1.52 -0.99
N ASN A 105 17.51 1.13 -0.23
CA ASN A 105 18.82 0.75 -0.78
C ASN A 105 18.76 -0.53 -1.62
N ALA A 106 17.74 -1.37 -1.43
CA ALA A 106 17.49 -2.53 -2.28
C ALA A 106 16.78 -2.15 -3.60
N GLY A 107 16.32 -0.91 -3.75
CA GLY A 107 15.74 -0.36 -4.97
C GLY A 107 14.23 -0.11 -4.93
N ALA A 108 13.57 -0.23 -3.76
CA ALA A 108 12.17 0.18 -3.63
C ALA A 108 12.03 1.71 -3.73
N ASP A 109 10.97 2.18 -4.39
CA ASP A 109 10.67 3.63 -4.50
C ASP A 109 9.85 4.12 -3.31
N LYS A 110 8.98 3.30 -2.77
CA LYS A 110 8.09 3.63 -1.66
C LYS A 110 8.00 2.48 -0.66
N ILE A 111 7.67 2.84 0.57
CA ILE A 111 7.54 1.92 1.71
C ILE A 111 6.12 1.99 2.26
N SER A 112 5.46 0.83 2.37
CA SER A 112 4.11 0.73 2.94
C SER A 112 4.17 0.20 4.36
N ILE A 113 3.62 0.96 5.30
CA ILE A 113 3.51 0.60 6.72
C ILE A 113 2.04 0.59 7.15
N ASN A 114 1.67 -0.34 8.01
CA ASN A 114 0.31 -0.47 8.56
C ASN A 114 0.37 -0.63 10.09
N SER A 115 0.47 -1.86 10.57
CA SER A 115 0.42 -2.19 12.01
C SER A 115 1.50 -1.49 12.84
N SER A 116 2.69 -1.31 12.29
CA SER A 116 3.78 -0.57 12.94
C SER A 116 3.43 0.90 13.14
N ALA A 117 2.80 1.53 12.14
CA ALA A 117 2.35 2.92 12.22
C ALA A 117 1.22 3.11 13.27
N ILE A 118 0.28 2.17 13.35
CA ILE A 118 -0.79 2.24 14.38
C ILE A 118 -0.21 2.08 15.78
N ARG A 119 0.78 1.17 15.98
CA ARG A 119 1.44 0.97 17.28
C ARG A 119 2.39 2.10 17.66
N ASN A 120 3.06 2.69 16.68
CA ASN A 120 3.99 3.79 16.85
C ASN A 120 3.82 4.81 15.71
N PRO A 121 2.89 5.77 15.83
CA PRO A 121 2.66 6.79 14.81
C PRO A 121 3.89 7.67 14.51
N GLN A 122 4.83 7.80 15.45
CA GLN A 122 6.09 8.52 15.27
C GLN A 122 6.92 7.96 14.09
N LEU A 123 6.75 6.68 13.74
CA LEU A 123 7.44 6.09 12.59
C LEU A 123 7.08 6.80 11.27
N ILE A 124 5.87 7.34 11.13
CA ILE A 124 5.46 8.11 9.94
C ILE A 124 6.28 9.41 9.88
N ASP A 125 6.34 10.15 11.00
CA ASP A 125 7.12 11.39 11.10
C ASP A 125 8.60 11.14 10.78
N ASP A 126 9.15 10.07 11.33
CA ASP A 126 10.55 9.71 11.15
C ASP A 126 10.87 9.33 9.70
N ILE A 127 10.00 8.57 9.03
CA ILE A 127 10.15 8.23 7.60
C ILE A 127 10.07 9.52 6.77
N ALA A 128 9.04 10.34 6.98
CA ALA A 128 8.85 11.57 6.22
C ALA A 128 10.03 12.54 6.38
N LYS A 129 10.58 12.65 7.60
CA LYS A 129 11.73 13.53 7.90
C LYS A 129 13.02 13.03 7.26
N ASN A 130 13.30 11.73 7.27
CA ASN A 130 14.58 11.19 6.82
C ASN A 130 14.60 10.89 5.31
N PHE A 131 13.47 10.51 4.71
CA PHE A 131 13.40 10.04 3.33
C PHE A 131 12.44 10.85 2.47
N GLY A 132 11.62 11.71 3.06
CA GLY A 132 10.58 12.50 2.37
C GLY A 132 9.21 11.82 2.41
N SER A 133 8.14 12.64 2.44
CA SER A 133 6.76 12.16 2.48
C SER A 133 6.39 11.23 1.33
N GLN A 134 6.94 11.47 0.13
CA GLN A 134 6.70 10.67 -1.08
C GLN A 134 7.09 9.19 -0.93
N VAL A 135 7.96 8.86 0.03
CA VAL A 135 8.39 7.48 0.32
C VAL A 135 7.38 6.75 1.20
N CYS A 136 6.63 7.48 2.05
CA CYS A 136 5.78 6.90 3.08
C CYS A 136 4.37 6.66 2.56
N VAL A 137 3.98 5.39 2.39
CA VAL A 137 2.62 4.96 2.11
C VAL A 137 2.01 4.37 3.38
N LEU A 138 0.92 4.94 3.88
CA LEU A 138 0.16 4.34 4.97
C LEU A 138 -0.84 3.33 4.39
N ALA A 139 -0.64 2.04 4.65
CA ALA A 139 -1.66 1.02 4.39
C ALA A 139 -2.66 0.97 5.55
N VAL A 140 -3.94 0.90 5.21
CA VAL A 140 -5.04 0.84 6.17
C VAL A 140 -6.03 -0.24 5.78
N ASP A 141 -6.10 -1.28 6.59
CA ASP A 141 -7.20 -2.25 6.52
C ASP A 141 -8.32 -1.75 7.41
N ALA A 142 -9.51 -1.50 6.83
CA ALA A 142 -10.62 -1.05 7.62
C ALA A 142 -11.92 -1.78 7.27
N LYS A 143 -12.79 -1.89 8.27
CA LYS A 143 -14.09 -2.54 8.18
C LYS A 143 -15.19 -1.57 8.57
N GLN A 144 -16.25 -1.55 7.79
CA GLN A 144 -17.47 -0.84 8.14
C GLN A 144 -18.22 -1.61 9.22
N THR A 145 -18.51 -0.93 10.32
CA THR A 145 -19.27 -1.43 11.48
C THR A 145 -20.50 -0.56 11.69
N GLU A 146 -21.36 -0.91 12.64
CA GLU A 146 -22.52 -0.08 13.02
C GLU A 146 -22.11 1.30 13.55
N ASN A 147 -20.88 1.43 14.06
CA ASN A 147 -20.33 2.66 14.64
C ASN A 147 -19.33 3.37 13.69
N GLY A 148 -19.40 3.13 12.37
CA GLY A 148 -18.49 3.71 11.38
C GLY A 148 -17.36 2.78 10.96
N TRP A 149 -16.35 3.33 10.31
CA TRP A 149 -15.21 2.58 9.79
C TRP A 149 -14.11 2.44 10.85
N LYS A 150 -13.78 1.21 11.23
CA LYS A 150 -12.70 0.88 12.18
C LYS A 150 -11.48 0.32 11.47
N CYS A 151 -10.28 0.76 11.91
CA CYS A 151 -9.01 0.25 11.41
C CYS A 151 -8.61 -1.03 12.12
N TYR A 152 -7.91 -1.91 11.39
CA TYR A 152 -7.48 -3.22 11.87
C TYR A 152 -5.98 -3.38 11.74
N LEU A 153 -5.42 -4.21 12.60
CA LEU A 153 -4.02 -4.65 12.62
C LEU A 153 -3.87 -6.07 12.08
N ASN A 154 -2.61 -6.42 11.76
CA ASN A 154 -2.18 -7.78 11.46
C ASN A 154 -2.99 -8.44 10.34
N GLY A 155 -3.22 -7.70 9.23
CA GLY A 155 -4.00 -8.21 8.10
C GLY A 155 -5.47 -8.46 8.48
N GLY A 156 -6.09 -7.51 9.15
CA GLY A 156 -7.52 -7.54 9.49
C GLY A 156 -7.90 -8.40 10.69
N ARG A 157 -6.94 -8.89 11.48
CA ARG A 157 -7.21 -9.83 12.59
C ARG A 157 -7.53 -9.16 13.92
N ILE A 158 -7.08 -7.93 14.15
CA ILE A 158 -7.23 -7.23 15.43
C ILE A 158 -7.86 -5.87 15.16
N GLU A 159 -9.07 -5.67 15.70
CA GLU A 159 -9.73 -4.37 15.67
C GLU A 159 -9.00 -3.38 16.59
N THR A 160 -8.97 -2.12 16.18
CA THR A 160 -8.39 -1.03 16.96
C THR A 160 -9.47 0.00 17.33
N ASP A 161 -9.13 0.93 18.19
CA ASP A 161 -9.94 2.11 18.52
C ASP A 161 -9.84 3.20 17.43
N LYS A 162 -8.90 3.07 16.49
CA LYS A 162 -8.69 4.04 15.41
C LYS A 162 -9.84 4.01 14.41
N GLU A 163 -10.38 5.18 14.12
CA GLU A 163 -11.36 5.40 13.07
C GLU A 163 -10.67 5.77 11.74
N LEU A 164 -11.20 5.28 10.61
CA LEU A 164 -10.57 5.43 9.29
C LEU A 164 -10.24 6.89 8.95
N LEU A 165 -11.22 7.78 9.00
CA LEU A 165 -11.04 9.17 8.59
C LEU A 165 -10.10 9.93 9.54
N ALA A 166 -10.25 9.72 10.85
CA ALA A 166 -9.39 10.34 11.85
C ALA A 166 -7.95 9.86 11.72
N TRP A 167 -7.74 8.55 11.53
CA TRP A 167 -6.41 7.97 11.41
C TRP A 167 -5.68 8.38 10.14
N THR A 168 -6.37 8.38 9.00
CA THR A 168 -5.75 8.78 7.73
C THR A 168 -5.41 10.26 7.71
N LYS A 169 -6.23 11.11 8.35
CA LYS A 169 -5.93 12.53 8.53
C LYS A 169 -4.71 12.74 9.43
N GLU A 170 -4.66 12.06 10.60
CA GLU A 170 -3.49 12.08 11.47
C GLU A 170 -2.22 11.66 10.73
N ALA A 171 -2.30 10.59 9.93
CA ALA A 171 -1.15 10.11 9.16
C ALA A 171 -0.68 11.10 8.10
N GLN A 172 -1.58 11.77 7.39
CA GLN A 172 -1.23 12.85 6.47
C GLN A 172 -0.53 14.00 7.20
N GLU A 173 -1.05 14.43 8.35
CA GLU A 173 -0.47 15.51 9.16
C GLU A 173 0.93 15.14 9.68
N ARG A 174 1.20 13.85 9.93
CA ARG A 174 2.52 13.30 10.29
C ARG A 174 3.48 13.15 9.10
N GLY A 175 2.98 13.28 7.87
CA GLY A 175 3.82 13.25 6.67
C GLY A 175 3.70 12.00 5.80
N ALA A 176 2.65 11.19 5.94
CA ALA A 176 2.36 10.17 4.93
C ALA A 176 2.09 10.83 3.57
N GLY A 177 2.67 10.29 2.51
CA GLY A 177 2.55 10.81 1.15
C GLY A 177 1.41 10.19 0.34
N GLU A 178 0.98 8.97 0.69
CA GLU A 178 -0.14 8.26 0.06
C GLU A 178 -0.85 7.38 1.09
N ILE A 179 -2.13 7.11 0.85
CA ILE A 179 -2.92 6.13 1.61
C ILE A 179 -3.22 4.93 0.71
N LEU A 180 -2.93 3.71 1.16
CA LEU A 180 -3.34 2.45 0.54
C LEU A 180 -4.50 1.87 1.37
N PHE A 181 -5.72 2.05 0.91
CA PHE A 181 -6.92 1.66 1.64
C PHE A 181 -7.48 0.32 1.15
N THR A 182 -7.62 -0.65 2.06
CA THR A 182 -8.29 -1.93 1.85
C THR A 182 -9.59 -1.97 2.62
N SER A 183 -10.71 -2.10 1.91
CA SER A 183 -12.00 -2.34 2.55
C SER A 183 -12.19 -3.83 2.80
N MET A 184 -12.16 -4.26 4.05
CA MET A 184 -12.37 -5.66 4.44
C MET A 184 -13.77 -6.20 4.09
N ASN A 185 -14.76 -5.32 3.89
CA ASN A 185 -16.10 -5.70 3.48
C ASN A 185 -16.19 -6.00 1.98
N HIS A 186 -15.28 -5.45 1.18
CA HIS A 186 -15.31 -5.55 -0.29
C HIS A 186 -14.18 -6.43 -0.84
N ASP A 187 -13.14 -6.69 -0.03
CA ASP A 187 -11.99 -7.47 -0.46
C ASP A 187 -12.36 -8.94 -0.74
N GLY A 188 -12.07 -9.41 -1.96
CA GLY A 188 -12.33 -10.77 -2.39
C GLY A 188 -13.79 -11.14 -2.70
N VAL A 189 -14.76 -10.23 -2.49
CA VAL A 189 -16.20 -10.52 -2.69
C VAL A 189 -16.75 -10.09 -4.05
N LYS A 190 -15.93 -9.44 -4.89
CA LYS A 190 -16.28 -9.03 -6.28
C LYS A 190 -17.49 -8.10 -6.41
N THR A 191 -17.76 -7.30 -5.39
CA THR A 191 -18.86 -6.30 -5.38
C THR A 191 -18.38 -4.88 -5.76
N GLY A 192 -17.12 -4.73 -6.13
CA GLY A 192 -16.48 -3.44 -6.42
C GLY A 192 -15.86 -2.78 -5.19
N TYR A 193 -15.46 -1.53 -5.35
CA TYR A 193 -14.80 -0.76 -4.32
C TYR A 193 -15.77 -0.15 -3.31
N ALA A 194 -15.28 0.22 -2.12
CA ALA A 194 -16.02 0.95 -1.10
C ALA A 194 -16.14 2.45 -1.47
N ASN A 195 -16.94 2.76 -2.49
CA ASN A 195 -16.97 4.09 -3.12
C ASN A 195 -17.34 5.22 -2.16
N GLU A 196 -18.24 4.98 -1.18
CA GLU A 196 -18.61 5.99 -0.18
C GLU A 196 -17.43 6.33 0.75
N ALA A 197 -16.70 5.31 1.22
CA ALA A 197 -15.50 5.53 2.03
C ALA A 197 -14.40 6.25 1.22
N LEU A 198 -14.21 5.85 -0.04
CA LEU A 198 -13.24 6.49 -0.94
C LEU A 198 -13.58 7.95 -1.21
N ALA A 199 -14.85 8.28 -1.42
CA ALA A 199 -15.30 9.67 -1.56
C ALA A 199 -14.99 10.48 -0.30
N SER A 200 -15.33 9.95 0.88
CA SER A 200 -15.05 10.61 2.16
C SER A 200 -13.55 10.82 2.40
N LEU A 201 -12.72 9.84 2.05
CA LEU A 201 -11.25 9.97 2.13
C LEU A 201 -10.73 11.04 1.15
N ALA A 202 -11.21 11.02 -0.10
CA ALA A 202 -10.80 11.99 -1.12
C ALA A 202 -11.20 13.42 -0.80
N ASP A 203 -12.34 13.63 -0.15
CA ASP A 203 -12.82 14.95 0.28
C ASP A 203 -12.00 15.50 1.47
N GLN A 204 -11.49 14.61 2.33
CA GLN A 204 -10.78 15.00 3.55
C GLN A 204 -9.27 15.13 3.35
N LEU A 205 -8.68 14.36 2.45
CA LEU A 205 -7.23 14.25 2.28
C LEU A 205 -6.76 15.03 1.06
N SER A 206 -5.56 15.62 1.16
CA SER A 206 -4.87 16.28 0.04
C SER A 206 -3.82 15.38 -0.62
N ILE A 207 -3.57 14.21 -0.07
CA ILE A 207 -2.64 13.20 -0.61
C ILE A 207 -3.43 12.12 -1.39
N PRO A 208 -2.77 11.42 -2.34
CA PRO A 208 -3.41 10.34 -3.09
C PRO A 208 -3.96 9.22 -2.23
N VAL A 209 -5.13 8.71 -2.61
CA VAL A 209 -5.75 7.52 -2.01
C VAL A 209 -5.78 6.42 -3.06
N LEU A 210 -5.12 5.30 -2.77
CA LEU A 210 -5.13 4.07 -3.56
C LEU A 210 -6.15 3.12 -2.94
N SER A 211 -7.04 2.56 -3.74
CA SER A 211 -8.01 1.57 -3.26
C SER A 211 -7.56 0.17 -3.67
N LEU A 212 -7.43 -0.71 -2.69
CA LEU A 212 -7.04 -2.10 -2.90
C LEU A 212 -8.21 -3.03 -2.65
N ILE A 213 -8.44 -3.96 -3.58
CA ILE A 213 -9.32 -5.12 -3.42
C ILE A 213 -8.73 -6.31 -4.19
N HIS A 214 -8.92 -7.51 -3.68
CA HIS A 214 -8.68 -8.75 -4.43
C HIS A 214 -9.80 -8.99 -5.44
N ILE A 215 -9.42 -9.24 -6.68
CA ILE A 215 -10.33 -9.51 -7.79
C ILE A 215 -10.29 -10.97 -8.29
#